data_f106b3d71319661b12c08511793a0dc6
#
_entry.id   f106b3d71319661b12c08511793a0dc6
#
_cell.length_a   1.000
_cell.length_b   1.000
_cell.length_c   1.000
_cell.angle_alpha   90.00
_cell.angle_beta   90.00
_cell.angle_gamma   90.00
#
_symmetry.space_group_name_H-M   'P 1'
#
loop_
_entity.id
_entity.type
_entity.pdbx_description
1 polymer ?
#
loop_
_entity_poly.entity_id
_entity_poly.type
_entity_poly.pdbx_seq_one_letter_code
_entity_poly.pdbx_strand_id
1 'polypeptide(L)'
;QARITTSGGASGGAATAQQLDADALERFPTFDHVVELIRANRDVKLLVDVEGGIRLANYQPGRIEFVAHPKAPNDLAQRLGQKLQLWTGNRWAVTLVNEGGRETIAEKRDAADIAIKAEAAEHPLLKAVFEAFPSARIIDIKTPAEIAQEAMVEALPEVEDEWDPFEED
;
A
#
# COMPACT_ATOMS: atom_id res chain seq x y z
N GLN A 1 19.65 6.26 65.27
CA GLN A 1 20.07 5.67 63.99
C GLN A 1 18.96 5.84 62.96
N ALA A 2 19.15 6.84 62.11
CA ALA A 2 18.25 7.11 61.00
C ALA A 2 18.76 6.37 59.76
N ARG A 3 17.93 5.51 59.16
CA ARG A 3 18.15 4.95 57.84
C ARG A 3 17.38 5.77 56.82
N ILE A 4 18.10 6.49 56.01
CA ILE A 4 17.60 7.14 54.83
C ILE A 4 17.62 6.10 53.69
N THR A 5 16.45 5.66 53.24
CA THR A 5 16.31 4.89 51.99
C THR A 5 15.96 5.86 50.87
N THR A 6 16.96 6.20 50.07
CA THR A 6 16.78 6.94 48.84
C THR A 6 16.26 5.99 47.77
N SER A 7 14.97 6.04 47.50
CA SER A 7 14.37 5.43 46.31
C SER A 7 14.39 6.46 45.18
N GLY A 8 15.41 6.40 44.35
CA GLY A 8 15.51 7.21 43.16
C GLY A 8 14.59 6.72 42.07
N GLY A 9 13.58 7.48 41.73
CA GLY A 9 12.69 7.22 40.62
C GLY A 9 13.38 7.44 39.30
N ALA A 10 13.53 6.34 38.53
CA ALA A 10 13.91 6.34 37.12
C ALA A 10 12.74 5.84 36.28
N SER A 11 11.55 6.42 36.43
CA SER A 11 10.34 5.98 35.73
C SER A 11 9.80 6.98 34.68
N GLY A 12 10.43 8.14 34.52
CA GLY A 12 9.92 9.18 33.61
C GLY A 12 10.34 9.04 32.15
N GLY A 13 11.47 8.40 31.87
CA GLY A 13 12.01 8.34 30.50
C GLY A 13 11.35 7.29 29.58
N ALA A 14 10.92 6.17 30.15
CA ALA A 14 10.31 5.10 29.36
C ALA A 14 8.87 5.43 28.92
N ALA A 15 8.10 6.11 29.76
CA ALA A 15 6.73 6.52 29.45
C ALA A 15 6.71 7.58 28.33
N THR A 16 7.67 8.51 28.32
CA THR A 16 7.75 9.56 27.29
C THR A 16 8.17 8.99 25.94
N ALA A 17 9.10 8.03 25.90
CA ALA A 17 9.52 7.36 24.66
C ALA A 17 8.37 6.53 24.05
N GLN A 18 7.64 5.77 24.87
CA GLN A 18 6.48 5.01 24.43
C GLN A 18 5.35 5.90 23.91
N GLN A 19 5.16 7.08 24.45
CA GLN A 19 4.15 8.04 24.01
C GLN A 19 4.51 8.67 22.67
N LEU A 20 5.77 9.03 22.47
CA LEU A 20 6.28 9.52 21.18
C LEU A 20 6.19 8.45 20.07
N ASP A 21 6.43 7.19 20.41
CA ASP A 21 6.27 6.06 19.49
C ASP A 21 4.80 5.84 19.11
N ALA A 22 3.86 5.99 20.06
CA ALA A 22 2.44 5.86 19.81
C ALA A 22 1.93 6.99 18.90
N ASP A 23 2.28 8.24 19.17
CA ASP A 23 1.88 9.40 18.37
C ASP A 23 2.43 9.33 16.92
N ALA A 24 3.65 8.79 16.75
CA ALA A 24 4.23 8.60 15.44
C ALA A 24 3.52 7.51 14.62
N LEU A 25 2.96 6.48 15.29
CA LEU A 25 2.22 5.39 14.66
C LEU A 25 0.77 5.76 14.35
N GLU A 26 0.19 6.79 15.02
CA GLU A 26 -1.15 7.32 14.72
C GLU A 26 -1.29 7.85 13.29
N ARG A 27 -0.19 8.15 12.61
CA ARG A 27 -0.17 8.54 11.20
C ARG A 27 -0.57 7.39 10.26
N PHE A 28 -0.60 6.17 10.77
CA PHE A 28 -0.96 4.96 10.03
C PHE A 28 -2.20 4.30 10.66
N PRO A 29 -3.38 4.95 10.63
CA PRO A 29 -4.59 4.44 11.28
C PRO A 29 -5.13 3.19 10.60
N THR A 30 -4.85 2.97 9.32
CA THR A 30 -5.30 1.82 8.55
C THR A 30 -4.14 1.15 7.80
N PHE A 31 -4.34 -0.11 7.39
CA PHE A 31 -3.35 -0.84 6.61
C PHE A 31 -3.09 -0.20 5.24
N ASP A 32 -4.07 0.50 4.68
CA ASP A 32 -3.90 1.22 3.40
C ASP A 32 -2.82 2.30 3.49
N HIS A 33 -2.70 3.00 4.63
CA HIS A 33 -1.61 3.97 4.85
C HIS A 33 -0.23 3.29 4.88
N VAL A 34 -0.15 2.05 5.35
CA VAL A 34 1.09 1.25 5.28
C VAL A 34 1.42 0.93 3.83
N VAL A 35 0.43 0.56 3.02
CA VAL A 35 0.61 0.31 1.58
C VAL A 35 1.06 1.58 0.85
N GLU A 36 0.45 2.73 1.17
CA GLU A 36 0.87 4.03 0.63
C GLU A 36 2.31 4.39 1.01
N LEU A 37 2.72 4.11 2.25
CA LEU A 37 4.10 4.31 2.69
C LEU A 37 5.08 3.46 1.86
N ILE A 38 4.75 2.19 1.58
CA ILE A 38 5.55 1.32 0.72
C ILE A 38 5.65 1.91 -0.70
N ARG A 39 4.53 2.40 -1.23
CA ARG A 39 4.44 3.03 -2.55
C ARG A 39 5.28 4.31 -2.62
N ALA A 40 5.21 5.17 -1.60
CA ALA A 40 5.99 6.39 -1.50
C ALA A 40 7.51 6.12 -1.46
N ASN A 41 7.92 5.01 -0.85
CA ASN A 41 9.33 4.57 -0.83
C ASN A 41 9.74 3.79 -2.10
N ARG A 42 8.85 3.66 -3.09
CA ARG A 42 9.09 3.00 -4.39
C ARG A 42 9.64 1.56 -4.30
N ASP A 43 9.34 0.86 -3.21
CA ASP A 43 9.69 -0.56 -3.08
C ASP A 43 8.63 -1.43 -3.77
N VAL A 44 8.65 -1.43 -5.11
CA VAL A 44 7.66 -2.11 -5.95
C VAL A 44 7.59 -3.61 -5.64
N LYS A 45 8.72 -4.24 -5.36
CA LYS A 45 8.75 -5.67 -5.03
C LYS A 45 7.99 -5.96 -3.74
N LEU A 46 8.26 -5.18 -2.69
CA LEU A 46 7.55 -5.33 -1.43
C LEU A 46 6.06 -4.99 -1.59
N LEU A 47 5.72 -3.98 -2.40
CA LEU A 47 4.35 -3.59 -2.68
C LEU A 47 3.55 -4.76 -3.29
N VAL A 48 4.07 -5.38 -4.34
CA VAL A 48 3.42 -6.53 -5.01
C VAL A 48 3.29 -7.71 -4.04
N ASP A 49 4.35 -8.00 -3.27
CA ASP A 49 4.34 -9.08 -2.30
C ASP A 49 3.30 -8.83 -1.17
N VAL A 50 3.10 -7.58 -0.75
CA VAL A 50 2.13 -7.18 0.27
C VAL A 50 0.71 -7.21 -0.28
N GLU A 51 0.47 -6.58 -1.45
CA GLU A 51 -0.86 -6.52 -2.06
C GLU A 51 -1.41 -7.91 -2.43
N GLY A 52 -0.54 -8.82 -2.90
CA GLY A 52 -0.92 -10.17 -3.31
C GLY A 52 -0.71 -11.25 -2.25
N GLY A 53 0.11 -11.00 -1.22
CA GLY A 53 0.55 -11.99 -0.24
C GLY A 53 -0.08 -11.86 1.13
N ILE A 54 -0.65 -10.71 1.48
CA ILE A 54 -1.20 -10.45 2.81
C ILE A 54 -2.72 -10.55 2.81
N ARG A 55 -3.24 -11.54 3.54
CA ARG A 55 -4.63 -11.63 3.96
C ARG A 55 -4.75 -11.09 5.36
N LEU A 56 -5.09 -9.81 5.47
CA LEU A 56 -5.14 -9.09 6.74
C LEU A 56 -6.15 -9.74 7.68
N ALA A 57 -5.71 -10.15 8.87
CA ALA A 57 -6.56 -10.66 9.94
C ALA A 57 -6.89 -9.55 10.93
N ASN A 58 -5.88 -8.83 11.42
CA ASN A 58 -6.06 -7.73 12.35
C ASN A 58 -5.00 -6.64 12.08
N TYR A 59 -5.39 -5.39 12.29
CA TYR A 59 -4.51 -4.25 12.14
C TYR A 59 -4.70 -3.27 13.30
N GLN A 60 -3.59 -2.84 13.83
CA GLN A 60 -3.49 -1.72 14.74
C GLN A 60 -2.20 -0.94 14.40
N PRO A 61 -2.13 0.37 14.61
CA PRO A 61 -0.89 1.11 14.45
C PRO A 61 0.28 0.45 15.20
N GLY A 62 1.32 0.06 14.45
CA GLY A 62 2.45 -0.68 14.99
C GLY A 62 2.29 -2.20 15.07
N ARG A 63 1.11 -2.76 14.76
CA ARG A 63 0.84 -4.20 14.78
C ARG A 63 0.04 -4.67 13.58
N ILE A 64 0.58 -5.63 12.87
CA ILE A 64 -0.04 -6.25 11.68
C ILE A 64 -0.10 -7.75 11.91
N GLU A 65 -1.31 -8.31 11.87
CA GLU A 65 -1.55 -9.75 11.92
C GLU A 65 -2.19 -10.19 10.61
N PHE A 66 -1.61 -11.16 9.95
CA PHE A 66 -2.10 -11.62 8.66
C PHE A 66 -1.91 -13.11 8.43
N VAL A 67 -2.73 -13.66 7.56
CA VAL A 67 -2.57 -14.99 7.00
C VAL A 67 -1.80 -14.86 5.69
N ALA A 68 -0.71 -15.62 5.53
CA ALA A 68 0.03 -15.60 4.28
C ALA A 68 -0.77 -16.29 3.16
N HIS A 69 -0.87 -15.61 2.02
CA HIS A 69 -1.40 -16.24 0.81
C HIS A 69 -0.40 -17.33 0.34
N PRO A 70 -0.84 -18.46 -0.26
CA PRO A 70 0.06 -19.51 -0.72
C PRO A 70 1.18 -19.08 -1.68
N LYS A 71 0.99 -17.98 -2.37
CA LYS A 71 1.98 -17.38 -3.28
C LYS A 71 2.92 -16.37 -2.59
N ALA A 72 2.70 -16.08 -1.30
CA ALA A 72 3.51 -15.10 -0.57
C ALA A 72 4.90 -15.66 -0.27
N PRO A 73 5.95 -14.83 -0.33
CA PRO A 73 7.28 -15.23 0.14
C PRO A 73 7.29 -15.53 1.63
N ASN A 74 8.04 -16.54 2.04
CA ASN A 74 8.13 -16.95 3.45
C ASN A 74 8.74 -15.88 4.36
N ASP A 75 9.56 -15.01 3.80
CA ASP A 75 10.25 -13.92 4.50
C ASP A 75 9.45 -12.59 4.51
N LEU A 76 8.23 -12.59 3.95
CA LEU A 76 7.42 -11.37 3.79
C LEU A 76 7.20 -10.63 5.12
N ALA A 77 6.83 -11.35 6.18
CA ALA A 77 6.59 -10.74 7.50
C ALA A 77 7.85 -10.05 8.05
N GLN A 78 8.99 -10.70 7.92
CA GLN A 78 10.27 -10.17 8.39
C GLN A 78 10.70 -8.95 7.56
N ARG A 79 10.63 -9.03 6.24
CA ARG A 79 10.97 -7.92 5.35
C ARG A 79 10.07 -6.72 5.58
N LEU A 80 8.76 -6.93 5.69
CA LEU A 80 7.81 -5.87 5.95
C LEU A 80 8.13 -5.17 7.28
N GLY A 81 8.33 -5.92 8.36
CA GLY A 81 8.68 -5.36 9.67
C GLY A 81 9.98 -4.56 9.65
N GLN A 82 11.03 -5.05 8.99
CA GLN A 82 12.31 -4.35 8.85
C GLN A 82 12.17 -3.04 8.04
N LYS A 83 11.44 -3.07 6.93
CA LYS A 83 11.22 -1.89 6.09
C LYS A 83 10.38 -0.84 6.80
N LEU A 84 9.31 -1.24 7.46
CA LEU A 84 8.48 -0.32 8.24
C LEU A 84 9.29 0.31 9.37
N GLN A 85 10.11 -0.46 10.08
CA GLN A 85 11.00 0.09 11.11
C GLN A 85 12.01 1.08 10.52
N LEU A 86 12.58 0.79 9.35
CA LEU A 86 13.52 1.68 8.68
C LEU A 86 12.87 3.01 8.29
N TRP A 87 11.64 2.98 7.78
CA TRP A 87 10.95 4.17 7.24
C TRP A 87 10.25 4.99 8.31
N THR A 88 9.75 4.35 9.36
CA THR A 88 8.99 5.04 10.43
C THR A 88 9.85 5.35 11.66
N GLY A 89 11.01 4.70 11.80
CA GLY A 89 11.83 4.76 13.01
C GLY A 89 11.25 3.95 14.18
N ASN A 90 10.04 3.41 14.05
CA ASN A 90 9.32 2.70 15.11
C ASN A 90 9.30 1.21 14.85
N ARG A 91 9.25 0.42 15.94
CA ARG A 91 9.19 -1.02 15.85
C ARG A 91 7.77 -1.47 15.50
N TRP A 92 7.65 -2.28 14.46
CA TRP A 92 6.41 -2.89 14.03
C TRP A 92 6.38 -4.38 14.39
N ALA A 93 5.28 -4.82 15.00
CA ALA A 93 5.00 -6.23 15.23
C ALA A 93 4.24 -6.81 14.03
N VAL A 94 4.93 -7.54 13.17
CA VAL A 94 4.33 -8.20 12.00
C VAL A 94 4.28 -9.69 12.27
N THR A 95 3.08 -10.26 12.42
CA THR A 95 2.86 -11.63 12.88
C THR A 95 2.02 -12.41 11.88
N LEU A 96 2.45 -13.63 11.60
CA LEU A 96 1.65 -14.60 10.84
C LEU A 96 0.65 -15.28 11.77
N VAL A 97 -0.60 -15.37 11.32
CA VAL A 97 -1.68 -16.12 11.98
C VAL A 97 -2.27 -17.14 11.01
N ASN A 98 -2.96 -18.15 11.53
CA ASN A 98 -3.50 -19.24 10.70
C ASN A 98 -4.96 -19.01 10.30
N GLU A 99 -5.66 -18.07 10.94
CA GLU A 99 -7.08 -17.85 10.75
C GLU A 99 -7.40 -16.35 10.71
N GLY A 100 -8.58 -16.00 10.20
CA GLY A 100 -9.10 -14.63 10.22
C GLY A 100 -8.63 -13.74 9.06
N GLY A 101 -7.85 -14.27 8.11
CA GLY A 101 -7.40 -13.53 6.95
C GLY A 101 -8.53 -13.17 5.99
N ARG A 102 -8.65 -11.88 5.64
CA ARG A 102 -9.56 -11.37 4.62
C ARG A 102 -8.95 -11.56 3.23
N GLU A 103 -9.71 -11.22 2.18
CA GLU A 103 -9.17 -11.16 0.83
C GLU A 103 -7.96 -10.21 0.75
N THR A 104 -6.99 -10.56 -0.10
CA THR A 104 -5.85 -9.68 -0.37
C THR A 104 -6.31 -8.41 -1.10
N ILE A 105 -5.49 -7.37 -1.09
CA ILE A 105 -5.77 -6.13 -1.84
C ILE A 105 -5.86 -6.43 -3.33
N ALA A 106 -4.99 -7.30 -3.84
CA ALA A 106 -5.02 -7.74 -5.23
C ALA A 106 -6.33 -8.49 -5.58
N GLU A 107 -6.75 -9.45 -4.74
CA GLU A 107 -8.02 -10.17 -4.93
C GLU A 107 -9.23 -9.23 -4.95
N LYS A 108 -9.28 -8.25 -4.06
CA LYS A 108 -10.35 -7.24 -4.03
C LYS A 108 -10.37 -6.37 -5.28
N ARG A 109 -9.19 -5.95 -5.73
CA ARG A 109 -9.08 -5.15 -6.96
C ARG A 109 -9.52 -5.96 -8.17
N ASP A 110 -9.05 -7.18 -8.31
CA ASP A 110 -9.43 -8.07 -9.42
C ASP A 110 -10.93 -8.38 -9.42
N ALA A 111 -11.54 -8.59 -8.25
CA ALA A 111 -12.98 -8.78 -8.11
C ALA A 111 -13.77 -7.52 -8.49
N ALA A 112 -13.29 -6.33 -8.11
CA ALA A 112 -13.90 -5.06 -8.49
C ALA A 112 -13.81 -4.84 -10.00
N ASP A 113 -12.67 -5.12 -10.63
CA ASP A 113 -12.48 -5.01 -12.08
C ASP A 113 -13.43 -5.97 -12.84
N ILE A 114 -13.57 -7.20 -12.35
CA ILE A 114 -14.50 -8.18 -12.94
C ILE A 114 -15.94 -7.67 -12.83
N ALA A 115 -16.34 -7.14 -11.68
CA ALA A 115 -17.69 -6.61 -11.45
C ALA A 115 -18.00 -5.43 -12.39
N ILE A 116 -17.07 -4.49 -12.52
CA ILE A 116 -17.21 -3.32 -13.41
C ILE A 116 -17.30 -3.76 -14.88
N LYS A 117 -16.49 -4.72 -15.30
CA LYS A 117 -16.52 -5.28 -16.66
C LYS A 117 -17.84 -6.03 -16.93
N ALA A 118 -18.36 -6.77 -15.94
CA ALA A 118 -19.64 -7.44 -16.06
C ALA A 118 -20.79 -6.43 -16.16
N GLU A 119 -20.80 -5.36 -15.34
CA GLU A 119 -21.79 -4.30 -15.42
C GLU A 119 -21.74 -3.56 -16.76
N ALA A 120 -20.55 -3.23 -17.24
CA ALA A 120 -20.36 -2.61 -18.55
C ALA A 120 -20.88 -3.51 -19.69
N ALA A 121 -20.65 -4.83 -19.63
CA ALA A 121 -21.13 -5.78 -20.64
C ALA A 121 -22.66 -5.82 -20.74
N GLU A 122 -23.39 -5.50 -19.66
CA GLU A 122 -24.86 -5.41 -19.66
C GLU A 122 -25.38 -4.16 -20.36
N HIS A 123 -24.52 -3.18 -20.63
CA HIS A 123 -24.93 -1.94 -21.29
C HIS A 123 -25.43 -2.20 -22.74
N PRO A 124 -26.57 -1.62 -23.16
CA PRO A 124 -27.17 -1.91 -24.47
C PRO A 124 -26.25 -1.72 -25.67
N LEU A 125 -25.41 -0.67 -25.63
CA LEU A 125 -24.45 -0.40 -26.69
C LEU A 125 -23.37 -1.51 -26.79
N LEU A 126 -22.88 -1.98 -25.64
CA LEU A 126 -21.87 -3.05 -25.64
C LEU A 126 -22.46 -4.38 -26.05
N LYS A 127 -23.72 -4.68 -25.67
CA LYS A 127 -24.45 -5.85 -26.18
C LYS A 127 -24.53 -5.85 -27.71
N ALA A 128 -24.89 -4.73 -28.31
CA ALA A 128 -24.92 -4.58 -29.76
C ALA A 128 -23.54 -4.78 -30.41
N VAL A 129 -22.48 -4.29 -29.76
CA VAL A 129 -21.10 -4.53 -30.23
C VAL A 129 -20.72 -6.00 -30.17
N PHE A 130 -21.07 -6.71 -29.10
CA PHE A 130 -20.77 -8.15 -28.97
C PHE A 130 -21.59 -9.01 -29.93
N GLU A 131 -22.80 -8.61 -30.26
CA GLU A 131 -23.60 -9.25 -31.31
C GLU A 131 -22.98 -9.09 -32.70
N ALA A 132 -22.47 -7.88 -32.99
CA ALA A 132 -21.82 -7.61 -34.27
C ALA A 132 -20.39 -8.22 -34.36
N PHE A 133 -19.69 -8.30 -33.21
CA PHE A 133 -18.31 -8.78 -33.12
C PHE A 133 -18.18 -9.81 -31.99
N PRO A 134 -18.49 -11.10 -32.22
CA PRO A 134 -18.48 -12.13 -31.19
C PRO A 134 -17.14 -12.39 -30.50
N SER A 135 -16.04 -11.98 -31.13
CA SER A 135 -14.69 -12.08 -30.57
C SER A 135 -14.25 -10.86 -29.76
N ALA A 136 -15.07 -9.82 -29.72
CA ALA A 136 -14.75 -8.62 -28.94
C ALA A 136 -14.76 -8.93 -27.44
N ARG A 137 -13.87 -8.25 -26.71
CA ARG A 137 -13.77 -8.35 -25.25
C ARG A 137 -13.40 -6.99 -24.67
N ILE A 138 -13.90 -6.74 -23.47
CA ILE A 138 -13.50 -5.56 -22.71
C ILE A 138 -12.10 -5.81 -22.15
N ILE A 139 -11.12 -5.02 -22.58
CA ILE A 139 -9.74 -5.10 -22.09
C ILE A 139 -9.63 -4.28 -20.83
N ASP A 140 -10.10 -3.03 -20.88
CA ASP A 140 -9.98 -2.06 -19.80
C ASP A 140 -11.17 -1.11 -19.79
N ILE A 141 -11.50 -0.55 -18.62
CA ILE A 141 -12.53 0.46 -18.43
C ILE A 141 -11.90 1.61 -17.68
N LYS A 142 -11.83 2.77 -18.33
CA LYS A 142 -11.32 4.00 -17.73
C LYS A 142 -12.46 4.93 -17.37
N THR A 143 -12.42 5.47 -16.17
CA THR A 143 -13.35 6.52 -15.75
C THR A 143 -12.97 7.85 -16.40
N PRO A 144 -13.92 8.80 -16.55
CA PRO A 144 -13.59 10.13 -17.03
C PRO A 144 -12.51 10.85 -16.23
N ALA A 145 -12.39 10.55 -14.93
CA ALA A 145 -11.35 11.08 -14.06
C ALA A 145 -9.96 10.51 -14.38
N GLU A 146 -9.87 9.21 -14.65
CA GLU A 146 -8.62 8.56 -15.06
C GLU A 146 -8.16 9.01 -16.43
N ILE A 147 -9.09 9.18 -17.39
CA ILE A 147 -8.79 9.73 -18.70
C ILE A 147 -8.26 11.18 -18.58
N ALA A 148 -8.88 11.99 -17.73
CA ALA A 148 -8.42 13.37 -17.50
C ALA A 148 -7.04 13.40 -16.84
N GLN A 149 -6.75 12.47 -15.94
CA GLN A 149 -5.47 12.38 -15.25
C GLN A 149 -4.35 11.89 -16.19
N GLU A 150 -4.62 10.91 -17.07
CA GLU A 150 -3.69 10.47 -18.12
C GLU A 150 -3.39 11.62 -19.09
N ALA A 151 -4.42 12.33 -19.56
CA ALA A 151 -4.25 13.48 -20.44
C ALA A 151 -3.41 14.59 -19.80
N MET A 152 -3.52 14.79 -18.48
CA MET A 152 -2.70 15.73 -17.73
C MET A 152 -1.24 15.32 -17.63
N VAL A 153 -0.98 14.01 -17.49
CA VAL A 153 0.39 13.45 -17.43
C VAL A 153 1.03 13.52 -18.84
N GLU A 154 0.28 13.23 -19.89
CA GLU A 154 0.75 13.30 -21.28
C GLU A 154 0.96 14.74 -21.77
N ALA A 155 0.25 15.69 -21.18
CA ALA A 155 0.38 17.13 -21.48
C ALA A 155 1.51 17.84 -20.71
N LEU A 156 2.32 17.12 -19.93
CA LEU A 156 3.57 17.68 -19.42
C LEU A 156 4.47 18.02 -20.61
N PRO A 157 4.88 19.28 -20.80
CA PRO A 157 5.70 19.66 -21.93
C PRO A 157 6.96 18.80 -21.94
N GLU A 158 7.23 18.17 -23.09
CA GLU A 158 8.56 17.68 -23.38
C GLU A 158 9.47 18.90 -23.14
N VAL A 159 10.40 18.75 -22.20
CA VAL A 159 11.45 19.74 -22.00
C VAL A 159 12.25 19.67 -23.30
N GLU A 160 11.98 20.60 -24.21
CA GLU A 160 12.86 20.83 -25.34
C GLU A 160 14.21 21.22 -24.72
N ASP A 161 15.10 20.24 -24.59
CA ASP A 161 16.53 20.47 -24.36
C ASP A 161 17.06 21.18 -25.60
N GLU A 162 16.75 22.47 -25.68
CA GLU A 162 17.40 23.40 -26.58
C GLU A 162 18.79 23.73 -26.02
N TRP A 163 19.60 22.68 -25.83
CA TRP A 163 21.03 22.84 -25.64
C TRP A 163 21.70 22.71 -26.99
N ASP A 164 21.81 23.82 -27.70
CA ASP A 164 22.64 23.94 -28.91
C ASP A 164 24.09 24.23 -28.47
N PRO A 165 25.04 23.25 -28.61
CA PRO A 165 26.42 23.44 -28.22
C PRO A 165 27.28 24.18 -29.25
N PHE A 166 26.68 24.79 -30.32
CA PHE A 166 27.42 25.37 -31.44
C PHE A 166 27.06 26.84 -31.78
N GLU A 167 26.50 27.61 -30.87
CA GLU A 167 26.54 29.07 -31.02
C GLU A 167 27.82 29.62 -30.36
N GLU A 168 28.94 29.51 -31.05
CA GLU A 168 30.12 30.35 -30.87
C GLU A 168 30.16 31.39 -32.02
N ASP A 169 30.05 32.68 -31.63
CA ASP A 169 30.65 33.82 -32.32
C ASP A 169 31.40 34.68 -31.32
#